data_608e8ee3849fe485099e9b62449257ab
#
_entry.id   608e8ee3849fe485099e9b62449257ab
#
_cell.length_a   1.000
_cell.length_b   1.000
_cell.length_c   1.000
_cell.angle_alpha   90.00
_cell.angle_beta   90.00
_cell.angle_gamma   90.00
#
_symmetry.space_group_name_H-M   'P 1'
#
loop_
_entity.id
_entity.type
_entity.pdbx_description
1 polymer ?
#
loop_
_entity_poly.entity_id
_entity_poly.type
_entity_poly.pdbx_seq_one_letter_code
_entity_poly.pdbx_strand_id
1 'polypeptide(L)'
;MPDIVAARRVGAMRLGRAELLSDLFNEAPVSIGVAGTSGKSTTTGMIGWILKATGCDPTVMNGAVMTNFVSPDEPFASSLVGNSGIFVSEVDESDGSIARYTPTVAVVNNVSLDHKSMDELRALFRDYVAKAKVAVLNLDNAETVALLVGARKAITYSLSNPSADLLAHDVRARTRWNLLRTDLTRRRGVRGE
;
A
#
# COMPACT_ATOMS: atom_id res chain seq x y z
N MET A 1 20.36 -20.12 -18.08
CA MET A 1 19.37 -19.28 -18.79
C MET A 1 20.08 -18.54 -19.91
N PRO A 2 19.72 -18.78 -21.19
CA PRO A 2 20.38 -18.20 -22.37
C PRO A 2 20.38 -16.67 -22.35
N ASP A 3 19.25 -16.06 -21.94
CA ASP A 3 19.07 -14.61 -21.92
C ASP A 3 20.02 -13.88 -20.97
N ILE A 4 20.31 -14.48 -19.80
CA ILE A 4 21.28 -13.90 -18.85
C ILE A 4 22.69 -13.92 -19.42
N VAL A 5 23.04 -14.97 -20.19
CA VAL A 5 24.34 -15.07 -20.84
C VAL A 5 24.45 -14.04 -21.97
N ALA A 6 23.38 -13.84 -22.74
CA ALA A 6 23.32 -12.84 -23.80
C ALA A 6 23.43 -11.42 -23.22
N ALA A 7 22.67 -11.13 -22.16
CA ALA A 7 22.72 -9.84 -21.45
C ALA A 7 24.13 -9.50 -20.95
N ARG A 8 24.82 -10.48 -20.35
CA ARG A 8 26.23 -10.29 -19.91
C ARG A 8 27.17 -9.98 -21.07
N ARG A 9 26.98 -10.63 -22.25
CA ARG A 9 27.83 -10.39 -23.41
C ARG A 9 27.72 -8.99 -23.97
N VAL A 10 26.54 -8.36 -23.88
CA VAL A 10 26.31 -6.99 -24.38
C VAL A 10 26.45 -5.93 -23.26
N GLY A 11 26.89 -6.31 -22.06
CA GLY A 11 27.07 -5.39 -20.93
C GLY A 11 25.76 -4.83 -20.37
N ALA A 12 24.64 -5.51 -20.61
CA ALA A 12 23.34 -5.06 -20.08
C ALA A 12 23.30 -5.15 -18.56
N MET A 13 22.81 -4.13 -17.90
CA MET A 13 22.58 -4.10 -16.47
C MET A 13 21.50 -5.12 -16.08
N ARG A 14 21.73 -5.89 -15.04
CA ARG A 14 20.79 -6.89 -14.52
C ARG A 14 20.26 -6.43 -13.17
N LEU A 15 18.96 -6.20 -13.10
CA LEU A 15 18.24 -5.85 -11.87
C LEU A 15 17.29 -6.98 -11.45
N GLY A 16 17.10 -7.15 -10.15
CA GLY A 16 16.02 -7.95 -9.61
C GLY A 16 14.66 -7.23 -9.81
N ARG A 17 13.56 -8.00 -9.92
CA ARG A 17 12.21 -7.41 -10.05
C ARG A 17 11.90 -6.43 -8.92
N ALA A 18 12.17 -6.82 -7.66
CA ALA A 18 11.93 -5.97 -6.50
C ALA A 18 12.81 -4.72 -6.50
N GLU A 19 14.04 -4.81 -6.99
CA GLU A 19 14.97 -3.70 -7.13
C GLU A 19 14.45 -2.67 -8.14
N LEU A 20 14.16 -3.11 -9.37
CA LEU A 20 13.60 -2.22 -10.40
C LEU A 20 12.28 -1.57 -9.96
N LEU A 21 11.38 -2.36 -9.34
CA LEU A 21 10.09 -1.85 -8.90
C LEU A 21 10.25 -0.80 -7.79
N SER A 22 11.11 -1.05 -6.80
CA SER A 22 11.38 -0.08 -5.73
C SER A 22 12.03 1.20 -6.25
N ASP A 23 12.93 1.10 -7.24
CA ASP A 23 13.59 2.26 -7.85
C ASP A 23 12.54 3.15 -8.56
N LEU A 24 11.73 2.57 -9.44
CA LEU A 24 10.65 3.29 -10.13
C LEU A 24 9.63 3.91 -9.15
N PHE A 25 9.29 3.18 -8.09
CA PHE A 25 8.38 3.67 -7.05
C PHE A 25 8.97 4.86 -6.29
N ASN A 26 10.24 4.78 -5.92
CA ASN A 26 10.91 5.81 -5.14
C ASN A 26 11.19 7.09 -5.95
N GLU A 27 11.31 6.98 -7.29
CA GLU A 27 11.46 8.12 -8.20
C GLU A 27 10.15 8.87 -8.46
N ALA A 28 8.99 8.26 -8.17
CA ALA A 28 7.70 8.89 -8.40
C ALA A 28 7.50 10.14 -7.50
N PRO A 29 6.98 11.26 -8.05
CA PRO A 29 6.71 12.48 -7.28
C PRO A 29 5.81 12.23 -6.06
N VAL A 30 4.83 11.34 -6.21
CA VAL A 30 3.95 10.87 -5.13
C VAL A 30 3.88 9.36 -5.17
N SER A 31 4.36 8.70 -4.13
CA SER A 31 4.35 7.25 -4.01
C SER A 31 3.51 6.79 -2.82
N ILE A 32 2.57 5.88 -3.08
CA ILE A 32 1.65 5.30 -2.10
C ILE A 32 1.94 3.80 -2.01
N GLY A 33 2.58 3.37 -0.93
CA GLY A 33 2.90 1.98 -0.71
C GLY A 33 1.92 1.33 0.28
N VAL A 34 1.34 0.21 -0.12
CA VAL A 34 0.40 -0.55 0.71
C VAL A 34 1.07 -1.81 1.20
N ALA A 35 1.28 -1.87 2.51
CA ALA A 35 1.93 -2.97 3.21
C ALA A 35 1.00 -3.58 4.28
N GLY A 36 1.41 -4.68 4.84
CA GLY A 36 0.68 -5.40 5.87
C GLY A 36 0.58 -6.89 5.57
N THR A 37 0.39 -7.71 6.57
CA THR A 37 0.32 -9.16 6.41
C THR A 37 -0.85 -9.58 5.50
N SER A 38 -1.99 -8.90 5.59
CA SER A 38 -3.20 -9.22 4.82
C SER A 38 -3.82 -7.98 4.17
N GLY A 39 -4.52 -8.20 3.04
CA GLY A 39 -5.33 -7.17 2.37
C GLY A 39 -4.56 -6.20 1.49
N LYS A 40 -3.26 -6.37 1.29
CA LYS A 40 -2.40 -5.52 0.45
C LYS A 40 -2.98 -5.32 -0.95
N SER A 41 -3.19 -6.40 -1.69
CA SER A 41 -3.70 -6.35 -3.08
C SER A 41 -5.07 -5.69 -3.19
N THR A 42 -5.98 -6.03 -2.25
CA THR A 42 -7.33 -5.42 -2.23
C THR A 42 -7.25 -3.91 -2.01
N THR A 43 -6.49 -3.47 -1.01
CA THR A 43 -6.34 -2.04 -0.69
C THR A 43 -5.63 -1.29 -1.82
N THR A 44 -4.58 -1.87 -2.41
CA THR A 44 -3.89 -1.30 -3.58
C THR A 44 -4.84 -1.11 -4.75
N GLY A 45 -5.64 -2.12 -5.09
CA GLY A 45 -6.63 -2.05 -6.15
C GLY A 45 -7.72 -1.01 -5.88
N MET A 46 -8.21 -0.91 -4.63
CA MET A 46 -9.18 0.11 -4.23
C MET A 46 -8.63 1.53 -4.36
N ILE A 47 -7.42 1.80 -3.89
CA ILE A 47 -6.76 3.10 -4.01
C ILE A 47 -6.58 3.45 -5.49
N GLY A 48 -6.05 2.52 -6.29
CA GLY A 48 -5.86 2.71 -7.73
C GLY A 48 -7.18 3.04 -8.43
N TRP A 49 -8.24 2.30 -8.13
CA TRP A 49 -9.56 2.55 -8.69
C TRP A 49 -10.15 3.90 -8.28
N ILE A 50 -10.08 4.28 -7.01
CA ILE A 50 -10.58 5.56 -6.51
C ILE A 50 -9.87 6.72 -7.22
N LEU A 51 -8.54 6.67 -7.31
CA LEU A 51 -7.76 7.69 -7.99
C LEU A 51 -8.15 7.79 -9.46
N LYS A 52 -8.27 6.66 -10.17
CA LYS A 52 -8.67 6.65 -11.58
C LYS A 52 -10.10 7.17 -11.76
N ALA A 53 -11.03 6.74 -10.94
CA ALA A 53 -12.45 7.15 -11.01
C ALA A 53 -12.65 8.64 -10.67
N THR A 54 -11.75 9.26 -9.92
CA THR A 54 -11.77 10.69 -9.57
C THR A 54 -10.99 11.57 -10.56
N GLY A 55 -10.55 11.01 -11.67
CA GLY A 55 -9.89 11.74 -12.75
C GLY A 55 -8.36 11.84 -12.61
N CYS A 56 -7.77 11.21 -11.60
CA CYS A 56 -6.33 11.00 -11.57
C CYS A 56 -5.93 9.90 -12.56
N ASP A 57 -4.69 9.95 -13.02
CA ASP A 57 -4.14 8.94 -13.93
C ASP A 57 -2.92 8.25 -13.26
N PRO A 58 -3.15 7.41 -12.22
CA PRO A 58 -2.06 6.81 -11.45
C PRO A 58 -1.40 5.66 -12.20
N THR A 59 -0.10 5.45 -11.94
CA THR A 59 0.53 4.15 -12.14
C THR A 59 0.19 3.26 -10.94
N VAL A 60 -0.23 2.03 -11.19
CA VAL A 60 -0.58 1.06 -10.15
C VAL A 60 0.15 -0.25 -10.40
N MET A 61 0.79 -0.81 -9.38
CA MET A 61 1.38 -2.14 -9.40
C MET A 61 0.77 -2.97 -8.26
N ASN A 62 0.09 -4.05 -8.63
CA ASN A 62 -0.64 -4.92 -7.72
C ASN A 62 -0.15 -6.37 -7.82
N GLY A 63 -0.25 -7.12 -6.74
CA GLY A 63 0.03 -8.56 -6.70
C GLY A 63 -1.09 -9.43 -7.27
N ALA A 64 -2.25 -8.85 -7.58
CA ALA A 64 -3.43 -9.54 -8.09
C ALA A 64 -4.08 -8.79 -9.25
N VAL A 65 -4.90 -9.51 -10.03
CA VAL A 65 -5.70 -8.91 -11.11
C VAL A 65 -6.73 -7.93 -10.53
N MET A 66 -6.71 -6.72 -11.04
CA MET A 66 -7.66 -5.66 -10.68
C MET A 66 -8.84 -5.70 -11.65
N THR A 67 -9.92 -6.36 -11.27
CA THR A 67 -11.07 -6.64 -12.14
C THR A 67 -11.71 -5.40 -12.78
N ASN A 68 -11.62 -4.24 -12.11
CA ASN A 68 -12.11 -2.96 -12.63
C ASN A 68 -11.29 -2.40 -13.81
N PHE A 69 -10.08 -2.94 -14.03
CA PHE A 69 -9.18 -2.51 -15.11
C PHE A 69 -9.04 -3.56 -16.21
N VAL A 70 -9.70 -4.71 -16.05
CA VAL A 70 -9.70 -5.77 -17.07
C VAL A 70 -10.41 -5.28 -18.33
N SER A 71 -9.80 -5.50 -19.48
CA SER A 71 -10.36 -5.24 -20.81
C SER A 71 -10.01 -6.40 -21.75
N PRO A 72 -10.62 -6.47 -22.94
CA PRO A 72 -10.24 -7.48 -23.96
C PRO A 72 -8.75 -7.43 -24.32
N ASP A 73 -8.14 -6.23 -24.30
CA ASP A 73 -6.73 -6.01 -24.61
C ASP A 73 -5.83 -6.26 -23.39
N GLU A 74 -6.38 -6.19 -22.18
CA GLU A 74 -5.68 -6.38 -20.90
C GLU A 74 -6.41 -7.37 -19.97
N PRO A 75 -6.43 -8.67 -20.29
CA PRO A 75 -7.18 -9.66 -19.49
C PRO A 75 -6.57 -9.94 -18.12
N PHE A 76 -5.31 -9.56 -17.89
CA PHE A 76 -4.56 -9.76 -16.64
C PHE A 76 -4.08 -8.43 -16.04
N ALA A 77 -4.99 -7.48 -15.89
CA ALA A 77 -4.69 -6.14 -15.37
C ALA A 77 -4.21 -6.16 -13.90
N SER A 78 -2.96 -6.58 -13.67
CA SER A 78 -2.25 -6.47 -12.39
C SER A 78 -1.41 -5.18 -12.30
N SER A 79 -1.31 -4.44 -13.39
CA SER A 79 -0.67 -3.13 -13.44
C SER A 79 -1.48 -2.14 -14.28
N LEU A 80 -1.30 -0.87 -14.00
CA LEU A 80 -1.82 0.25 -14.79
C LEU A 80 -0.69 1.27 -14.91
N VAL A 81 -0.43 1.75 -16.11
CA VAL A 81 0.52 2.84 -16.35
C VAL A 81 -0.24 4.13 -16.54
N GLY A 82 0.06 5.13 -15.73
CA GLY A 82 -0.55 6.46 -15.79
C GLY A 82 0.51 7.57 -15.84
N ASN A 83 0.06 8.80 -16.09
CA ASN A 83 0.92 9.95 -16.35
C ASN A 83 0.87 11.03 -15.25
N SER A 84 0.12 10.81 -14.15
CA SER A 84 -0.05 11.83 -13.10
C SER A 84 1.15 11.98 -12.16
N GLY A 85 2.17 11.13 -12.27
CA GLY A 85 3.28 11.07 -11.31
C GLY A 85 2.90 10.45 -9.96
N ILE A 86 1.70 9.87 -9.84
CA ILE A 86 1.27 9.10 -8.68
C ILE A 86 1.57 7.62 -8.94
N PHE A 87 2.31 6.98 -8.04
CA PHE A 87 2.58 5.54 -8.10
C PHE A 87 1.99 4.85 -6.87
N VAL A 88 1.04 3.95 -7.08
CA VAL A 88 0.47 3.09 -6.04
C VAL A 88 1.04 1.68 -6.19
N SER A 89 1.63 1.13 -5.14
CA SER A 89 2.21 -0.22 -5.19
C SER A 89 1.84 -1.03 -3.95
N GLU A 90 1.54 -2.30 -4.17
CA GLU A 90 1.65 -3.31 -3.14
C GLU A 90 3.12 -3.47 -2.75
N VAL A 91 3.39 -3.50 -1.44
CA VAL A 91 4.74 -3.64 -0.87
C VAL A 91 4.80 -4.92 -0.04
N ASP A 92 5.68 -5.82 -0.43
CA ASP A 92 5.82 -7.13 0.21
C ASP A 92 6.91 -7.10 1.29
N GLU A 93 6.58 -7.64 2.46
CA GLU A 93 7.49 -7.80 3.59
C GLU A 93 8.15 -9.19 3.61
N SER A 94 7.58 -10.17 2.92
CA SER A 94 7.97 -11.58 3.06
C SER A 94 9.40 -11.86 2.57
N ASP A 95 9.82 -11.21 1.49
CA ASP A 95 11.17 -11.32 0.93
C ASP A 95 12.13 -10.23 1.46
N GLY A 96 11.63 -9.34 2.33
CA GLY A 96 12.39 -8.20 2.87
C GLY A 96 12.49 -7.01 1.91
N SER A 97 11.87 -7.05 0.74
CA SER A 97 11.93 -5.96 -0.25
C SER A 97 11.31 -4.65 0.26
N ILE A 98 10.39 -4.72 1.24
CA ILE A 98 9.82 -3.55 1.93
C ILE A 98 10.89 -2.53 2.38
N ALA A 99 12.08 -3.02 2.78
CA ALA A 99 13.19 -2.16 3.22
C ALA A 99 13.73 -1.22 2.12
N ARG A 100 13.47 -1.51 0.84
CA ARG A 100 13.89 -0.69 -0.31
C ARG A 100 12.98 0.50 -0.57
N TYR A 101 11.74 0.47 -0.05
CA TYR A 101 10.72 1.48 -0.34
C TYR A 101 10.83 2.70 0.57
N THR A 102 10.67 3.89 -0.03
CA THR A 102 10.66 5.19 0.66
C THR A 102 9.39 5.94 0.25
N PRO A 103 8.21 5.55 0.76
CA PRO A 103 6.94 6.06 0.27
C PRO A 103 6.68 7.51 0.70
N THR A 104 5.96 8.26 -0.14
CA THR A 104 5.29 9.50 0.29
C THR A 104 4.22 9.18 1.30
N VAL A 105 3.40 8.14 1.03
CA VAL A 105 2.35 7.66 1.91
C VAL A 105 2.54 6.16 2.15
N ALA A 106 2.75 5.76 3.40
CA ALA A 106 2.78 4.36 3.84
C ALA A 106 1.42 3.96 4.39
N VAL A 107 0.74 3.04 3.73
CA VAL A 107 -0.49 2.42 4.25
C VAL A 107 -0.13 1.09 4.87
N VAL A 108 -0.44 0.87 6.16
CA VAL A 108 -0.23 -0.42 6.83
C VAL A 108 -1.57 -0.94 7.36
N ASN A 109 -2.08 -1.98 6.71
CA ASN A 109 -3.39 -2.54 7.03
C ASN A 109 -3.40 -3.26 8.38
N ASN A 110 -2.43 -4.12 8.58
CA ASN A 110 -2.26 -4.95 9.78
C ASN A 110 -0.85 -5.57 9.79
N VAL A 111 -0.41 -5.98 10.96
CA VAL A 111 0.81 -6.78 11.13
C VAL A 111 0.45 -7.95 12.04
N SER A 112 0.69 -9.16 11.58
CA SER A 112 0.49 -10.40 12.30
C SER A 112 1.59 -11.40 11.97
N LEU A 113 1.75 -12.43 12.80
CA LEU A 113 2.74 -13.46 12.56
C LEU A 113 2.50 -14.15 11.21
N ASP A 114 3.53 -14.14 10.38
CA ASP A 114 3.55 -14.80 9.09
C ASP A 114 4.96 -15.40 8.88
N HIS A 115 5.50 -15.46 7.69
CA HIS A 115 6.76 -16.11 7.31
C HIS A 115 8.02 -15.66 8.08
N LYS A 116 7.98 -14.57 8.83
CA LYS A 116 9.07 -14.01 9.66
C LYS A 116 8.69 -13.96 11.14
N SER A 117 9.67 -13.86 12.02
CA SER A 117 9.41 -13.62 13.44
C SER A 117 8.73 -12.24 13.65
N MET A 118 7.97 -12.10 14.74
CA MET A 118 7.32 -10.82 15.05
C MET A 118 8.33 -9.69 15.24
N ASP A 119 9.51 -9.97 15.77
CA ASP A 119 10.53 -8.95 15.98
C ASP A 119 11.14 -8.44 14.65
N GLU A 120 11.33 -9.35 13.68
CA GLU A 120 11.74 -8.97 12.33
C GLU A 120 10.65 -8.16 11.62
N LEU A 121 9.38 -8.58 11.72
CA LEU A 121 8.26 -7.84 11.14
C LEU A 121 8.15 -6.45 11.76
N ARG A 122 8.21 -6.33 13.08
CA ARG A 122 8.19 -5.04 13.78
C ARG A 122 9.32 -4.12 13.34
N ALA A 123 10.51 -4.65 13.14
CA ALA A 123 11.66 -3.86 12.65
C ALA A 123 11.43 -3.36 11.22
N LEU A 124 10.99 -4.23 10.31
CA LEU A 124 10.72 -3.89 8.92
C LEU A 124 9.61 -2.83 8.78
N PHE A 125 8.47 -3.04 9.45
CA PHE A 125 7.36 -2.09 9.37
C PHE A 125 7.67 -0.76 10.05
N ARG A 126 8.45 -0.76 11.14
CA ARG A 126 8.91 0.48 11.78
C ARG A 126 9.81 1.30 10.87
N ASP A 127 10.78 0.67 10.22
CA ASP A 127 11.67 1.30 9.24
C ASP A 127 10.86 1.87 8.05
N TYR A 128 9.93 1.08 7.52
CA TYR A 128 9.07 1.48 6.42
C TYR A 128 8.21 2.72 6.74
N VAL A 129 7.55 2.73 7.91
CA VAL A 129 6.73 3.86 8.38
C VAL A 129 7.59 5.09 8.66
N ALA A 130 8.78 4.93 9.25
CA ALA A 130 9.68 6.04 9.56
C ALA A 130 10.21 6.77 8.31
N LYS A 131 10.32 6.08 7.18
CA LYS A 131 10.71 6.67 5.89
C LYS A 131 9.60 7.50 5.25
N ALA A 132 8.33 7.21 5.55
CA ALA A 132 7.18 7.86 4.93
C ALA A 132 7.02 9.32 5.39
N LYS A 133 6.48 10.17 4.49
CA LYS A 133 6.03 11.52 4.88
C LYS A 133 4.74 11.44 5.72
N VAL A 134 3.84 10.52 5.35
CA VAL A 134 2.58 10.27 6.06
C VAL A 134 2.36 8.77 6.18
N ALA A 135 1.97 8.27 7.34
CA ALA A 135 1.52 6.91 7.55
C ALA A 135 -0.01 6.85 7.72
N VAL A 136 -0.65 5.88 7.09
CA VAL A 136 -2.07 5.56 7.29
C VAL A 136 -2.15 4.23 8.03
N LEU A 137 -2.63 4.27 9.29
CA LEU A 137 -2.50 3.17 10.24
C LEU A 137 -3.86 2.74 10.81
N ASN A 138 -4.05 1.44 10.91
CA ASN A 138 -5.25 0.81 11.48
C ASN A 138 -5.16 0.73 13.01
N LEU A 139 -6.05 1.39 13.74
CA LEU A 139 -6.09 1.31 15.21
C LEU A 139 -6.73 0.03 15.76
N ASP A 140 -7.33 -0.79 14.91
CA ASP A 140 -7.90 -2.07 15.33
C ASP A 140 -6.84 -3.20 15.39
N ASN A 141 -5.57 -2.91 15.05
CA ASN A 141 -4.46 -3.84 15.14
C ASN A 141 -3.36 -3.30 16.06
N ALA A 142 -3.04 -4.03 17.12
CA ALA A 142 -2.11 -3.57 18.15
C ALA A 142 -0.70 -3.29 17.61
N GLU A 143 -0.24 -4.07 16.62
CA GLU A 143 1.08 -3.90 16.03
C GLU A 143 1.15 -2.62 15.18
N THR A 144 0.08 -2.27 14.46
CA THR A 144 0.03 -0.99 13.72
C THR A 144 -0.09 0.21 14.65
N VAL A 145 -0.77 0.07 15.80
CA VAL A 145 -0.78 1.11 16.85
C VAL A 145 0.63 1.39 17.35
N ALA A 146 1.46 0.35 17.55
CA ALA A 146 2.84 0.51 17.98
C ALA A 146 3.72 1.28 16.97
N LEU A 147 3.34 1.31 15.69
CA LEU A 147 4.06 2.06 14.64
C LEU A 147 3.85 3.57 14.73
N LEU A 148 2.82 4.05 15.44
CA LEU A 148 2.55 5.48 15.61
C LEU A 148 3.74 6.25 16.17
N VAL A 149 4.51 5.63 17.08
CA VAL A 149 5.69 6.24 17.71
C VAL A 149 6.76 6.62 16.68
N GLY A 150 6.89 5.87 15.60
CA GLY A 150 7.90 6.09 14.55
C GLY A 150 7.40 6.94 13.38
N ALA A 151 6.11 7.24 13.30
CA ALA A 151 5.52 7.97 12.18
C ALA A 151 5.79 9.48 12.29
N ARG A 152 6.28 10.10 11.20
CA ARG A 152 6.45 11.57 11.13
C ARG A 152 5.12 12.30 11.18
N LYS A 153 4.12 11.76 10.51
CA LYS A 153 2.72 12.18 10.52
C LYS A 153 1.88 10.94 10.33
N ALA A 154 0.82 10.77 11.11
CA ALA A 154 -0.11 9.67 10.97
C ALA A 154 -1.53 10.16 10.66
N ILE A 155 -2.24 9.36 9.87
CA ILE A 155 -3.70 9.38 9.73
C ILE A 155 -4.16 8.01 10.19
N THR A 156 -5.09 7.97 11.12
CA THR A 156 -5.54 6.73 11.73
C THR A 156 -6.97 6.41 11.30
N TYR A 157 -7.27 5.12 11.17
CA TYR A 157 -8.62 4.65 10.92
C TYR A 157 -8.97 3.47 11.83
N SER A 158 -10.26 3.27 12.08
CA SER A 158 -10.75 2.18 12.90
C SER A 158 -12.22 1.87 12.61
N LEU A 159 -12.63 0.64 12.90
CA LEU A 159 -14.02 0.22 12.95
C LEU A 159 -14.63 0.36 14.35
N SER A 160 -13.80 0.49 15.40
CA SER A 160 -14.24 0.42 16.79
C SER A 160 -13.65 1.50 17.69
N ASN A 161 -12.47 2.01 17.40
CA ASN A 161 -11.79 2.97 18.26
C ASN A 161 -12.17 4.42 17.94
N PRO A 162 -12.91 5.12 18.83
CA PRO A 162 -13.38 6.48 18.58
C PRO A 162 -12.27 7.53 18.58
N SER A 163 -11.04 7.18 18.93
CA SER A 163 -9.89 8.11 18.85
C SER A 163 -9.28 8.20 17.45
N ALA A 164 -9.70 7.34 16.50
CA ALA A 164 -9.24 7.38 15.13
C ALA A 164 -9.62 8.68 14.42
N ASP A 165 -8.78 9.15 13.49
CA ASP A 165 -9.10 10.29 12.62
C ASP A 165 -10.28 9.99 11.69
N LEU A 166 -10.41 8.71 11.28
CA LEU A 166 -11.51 8.19 10.48
C LEU A 166 -12.12 7.00 11.22
N LEU A 167 -13.38 7.14 11.63
CA LEU A 167 -14.13 6.07 12.26
C LEU A 167 -15.26 5.61 11.34
N ALA A 168 -15.34 4.29 11.10
CA ALA A 168 -16.46 3.70 10.40
C ALA A 168 -17.65 3.53 11.34
N HIS A 169 -18.84 3.96 10.89
CA HIS A 169 -20.10 3.78 11.62
C HIS A 169 -21.04 2.88 10.83
N ASP A 170 -21.98 2.27 11.52
CA ASP A 170 -23.09 1.53 10.91
C ASP A 170 -22.66 0.52 9.85
N VAL A 171 -21.54 -0.15 10.11
CA VAL A 171 -21.02 -1.21 9.23
C VAL A 171 -22.02 -2.36 9.19
N ARG A 172 -22.72 -2.54 8.05
CA ARG A 172 -23.72 -3.60 7.87
C ARG A 172 -23.34 -4.49 6.72
N ALA A 173 -23.18 -5.79 7.01
CA ALA A 173 -23.05 -6.81 5.97
C ALA A 173 -24.37 -6.96 5.22
N ARG A 174 -24.37 -6.81 3.90
CA ARG A 174 -25.53 -7.14 3.05
C ARG A 174 -25.37 -8.57 2.54
N THR A 175 -26.40 -9.38 2.73
CA THR A 175 -26.45 -10.82 2.37
C THR A 175 -26.43 -11.09 0.85
N ARG A 176 -26.59 -10.09 0.00
CA ARG A 176 -26.37 -10.19 -1.45
C ARG A 176 -25.14 -9.35 -1.81
N TRP A 177 -24.07 -9.98 -2.27
CA TRP A 177 -22.88 -9.37 -2.86
C TRP A 177 -21.80 -8.85 -1.90
N ASN A 178 -21.73 -9.27 -0.63
CA ASN A 178 -20.70 -8.82 0.34
C ASN A 178 -20.41 -7.29 0.31
N LEU A 179 -21.45 -6.47 0.01
CA LEU A 179 -21.33 -5.03 0.03
C LEU A 179 -21.41 -4.54 1.47
N LEU A 180 -20.34 -3.93 1.93
CA LEU A 180 -20.33 -3.17 3.18
C LEU A 180 -20.84 -1.76 2.87
N ARG A 181 -21.90 -1.33 3.58
CA ARG A 181 -22.25 0.09 3.67
C ARG A 181 -21.66 0.61 4.96
N THR A 182 -20.89 1.66 4.88
CA THR A 182 -20.27 2.30 6.06
C THR A 182 -20.42 3.81 5.93
N ASP A 183 -20.76 4.45 7.01
CA ASP A 183 -20.67 5.90 7.13
C ASP A 183 -19.33 6.21 7.81
N LEU A 184 -18.62 7.20 7.28
CA LEU A 184 -17.33 7.65 7.81
C LEU A 184 -17.51 9.02 8.43
N THR A 185 -17.05 9.18 9.67
CA THR A 185 -16.84 10.50 10.27
C THR A 185 -15.38 10.81 10.39
N ARG A 186 -15.01 11.99 9.92
CA ARG A 186 -13.69 12.58 10.14
C ARG A 186 -13.77 13.46 11.38
N ARG A 187 -12.92 13.22 12.39
CA ARG A 187 -12.70 14.23 13.44
C ARG A 187 -12.08 15.47 12.77
N ARG A 188 -12.77 16.61 12.85
CA ARG A 188 -12.17 17.89 12.54
C ARG A 188 -11.06 18.10 13.56
N GLY A 189 -9.81 18.11 13.14
CA GLY A 189 -8.71 18.50 13.98
C GLY A 189 -9.02 19.87 14.58
N VAL A 190 -8.87 19.99 15.89
CA VAL A 190 -8.80 21.29 16.56
C VAL A 190 -7.62 22.02 15.91
N ARG A 191 -7.91 23.09 15.16
CA ARG A 191 -6.86 24.01 14.73
C ARG A 191 -6.34 24.62 16.02
N GLY A 192 -5.13 24.24 16.42
CA GLY A 192 -4.40 25.00 17.41
C GLY A 192 -4.19 26.41 16.88
N GLU A 193 -4.60 27.37 17.64
CA GLU A 193 -4.24 28.79 17.51
C GLU A 193 -2.71 28.96 17.65
#